data_4e2ab4af86dee3f2bdf8fca38a7c8ab1
#
_entry.id   4e2ab4af86dee3f2bdf8fca38a7c8ab1
#
_cell.length_a   1.000
_cell.length_b   1.000
_cell.length_c   1.000
_cell.angle_alpha   90.00
_cell.angle_beta   90.00
_cell.angle_gamma   90.00
#
_symmetry.space_group_name_H-M   'P 1'
#
loop_
_entity.id
_entity.type
_entity.pdbx_description
1 polymer ?
#
loop_
_entity_poly.entity_id
_entity_poly.type
_entity_poly.pdbx_seq_one_letter_code
_entity_poly.pdbx_strand_id
1 'polypeptide(L)'
;MTRENTKKMLKKQEKPAPAQLAPLVTIYTDGACKGNPGPGGWGVLLISGALRKELYGGEKLTTNNRMELQAVIEALQALKKPCSVDLHLDSEYVRKGITEWVHGWKARGWRTADKKPVKNVELWQQLDQLVATSPHQLRWHWVKGHAGDPGNEAADALANKGVELALSAL
;
A
#
# COMPACT_ATOMS: atom_id res chain seq x y z
N MET A 1 -22.26 44.94 6.72
CA MET A 1 -22.90 43.62 6.88
C MET A 1 -22.59 42.71 5.71
N THR A 2 -22.85 43.17 4.52
CA THR A 2 -22.60 42.40 3.32
C THR A 2 -21.11 42.10 3.08
N ARG A 3 -20.20 43.01 3.46
CA ARG A 3 -18.76 42.82 3.26
C ARG A 3 -18.19 41.71 4.16
N GLU A 4 -18.65 41.60 5.39
CA GLU A 4 -18.20 40.56 6.32
C GLU A 4 -18.70 39.17 5.89
N ASN A 5 -19.93 39.10 5.42
CA ASN A 5 -20.49 37.85 4.93
C ASN A 5 -19.76 37.37 3.66
N THR A 6 -19.38 38.32 2.80
CA THR A 6 -18.62 37.98 1.59
C THR A 6 -17.23 37.48 1.92
N LYS A 7 -16.57 38.08 2.93
CA LYS A 7 -15.26 37.61 3.38
C LYS A 7 -15.31 36.23 4.03
N LYS A 8 -16.37 35.96 4.81
CA LYS A 8 -16.58 34.63 5.40
C LYS A 8 -16.86 33.57 4.33
N MET A 9 -17.60 33.92 3.30
CA MET A 9 -17.86 33.03 2.19
C MET A 9 -16.61 32.73 1.40
N LEU A 10 -15.77 33.74 1.16
CA LEU A 10 -14.48 33.57 0.48
C LEU A 10 -13.54 32.65 1.29
N LYS A 11 -13.49 32.83 2.62
CA LYS A 11 -12.71 31.95 3.49
C LYS A 11 -13.22 30.52 3.48
N LYS A 12 -14.50 30.30 3.31
CA LYS A 12 -15.07 28.96 3.18
C LYS A 12 -14.71 28.32 1.83
N GLN A 13 -14.49 29.11 0.83
CA GLN A 13 -14.05 28.65 -0.47
C GLN A 13 -12.55 28.35 -0.52
N GLU A 14 -11.80 28.93 0.40
CA GLU A 14 -10.38 28.63 0.62
C GLU A 14 -10.20 27.44 1.53
N LYS A 15 -10.87 26.34 1.24
CA LYS A 15 -10.73 25.11 2.01
C LYS A 15 -9.36 24.50 1.80
N PRO A 16 -8.96 23.57 2.71
CA PRO A 16 -7.65 22.95 2.61
C PRO A 16 -7.32 22.57 1.18
N ALA A 17 -6.07 22.77 0.82
CA ALA A 17 -5.58 22.50 -0.51
C ALA A 17 -6.15 21.20 -1.05
N PRO A 18 -6.64 21.18 -2.29
CA PRO A 18 -7.05 19.93 -2.92
C PRO A 18 -5.94 18.90 -2.82
N ALA A 19 -6.30 17.61 -2.74
CA ALA A 19 -5.32 16.54 -2.64
C ALA A 19 -4.24 16.61 -3.72
N GLN A 20 -4.57 17.18 -4.88
CA GLN A 20 -3.62 17.39 -5.98
C GLN A 20 -2.51 18.39 -5.66
N LEU A 21 -2.69 19.25 -4.65
CA LEU A 21 -1.66 20.18 -4.16
C LEU A 21 -0.87 19.61 -2.98
N ALA A 22 -1.25 18.44 -2.50
CA ALA A 22 -0.49 17.74 -1.47
C ALA A 22 0.81 17.20 -2.05
N PRO A 23 1.83 16.96 -1.20
CA PRO A 23 3.10 16.41 -1.68
C PRO A 23 2.91 15.14 -2.49
N LEU A 24 3.58 15.07 -3.63
CA LEU A 24 3.55 13.87 -4.46
C LEU A 24 4.53 12.85 -3.91
N VAL A 25 4.06 11.65 -3.66
CA VAL A 25 4.87 10.53 -3.22
C VAL A 25 4.72 9.38 -4.19
N THR A 26 5.84 8.90 -4.71
CA THR A 26 5.87 7.70 -5.55
C THR A 26 6.30 6.53 -4.70
N ILE A 27 5.54 5.45 -4.71
CA ILE A 27 5.79 4.28 -3.88
C ILE A 27 5.91 3.04 -4.75
N TYR A 28 6.91 2.20 -4.44
CA TYR A 28 7.08 0.88 -5.04
C TYR A 28 7.05 -0.14 -3.93
N THR A 29 6.29 -1.22 -4.11
CA THR A 29 6.17 -2.29 -3.12
C THR A 29 6.44 -3.64 -3.75
N ASP A 30 6.98 -4.56 -2.95
CA ASP A 30 7.19 -5.94 -3.39
C ASP A 30 7.21 -6.87 -2.18
N GLY A 31 6.96 -8.15 -2.44
CA GLY A 31 7.03 -9.21 -1.45
C GLY A 31 7.78 -10.39 -2.01
N ALA A 32 8.46 -11.11 -1.14
CA ALA A 32 9.24 -12.29 -1.50
C ALA A 32 9.10 -13.35 -0.42
N CYS A 33 9.22 -14.62 -0.81
CA CYS A 33 9.14 -15.72 0.13
C CYS A 33 9.94 -16.90 -0.39
N LYS A 34 10.72 -17.51 0.50
CA LYS A 34 11.45 -18.74 0.19
C LYS A 34 10.64 -19.96 0.64
N GLY A 35 10.30 -20.83 -0.32
CA GLY A 35 9.58 -22.07 0.00
C GLY A 35 8.12 -21.90 0.32
N ASN A 36 7.50 -20.88 -0.04
CA ASN A 36 6.10 -20.47 0.02
C ASN A 36 5.08 -21.57 0.47
N PRO A 37 4.84 -21.85 1.82
CA PRO A 37 5.27 -20.99 2.92
C PRO A 37 6.72 -21.18 3.34
N GLY A 38 7.24 -20.15 4.00
CA GLY A 38 8.61 -20.15 4.49
C GLY A 38 9.01 -18.75 4.93
N PRO A 39 10.33 -18.51 5.11
CA PRO A 39 10.81 -17.17 5.43
C PRO A 39 10.50 -16.22 4.29
N GLY A 40 9.96 -15.07 4.61
CA GLY A 40 9.60 -14.07 3.62
C GLY A 40 9.95 -12.67 4.04
N GLY A 41 9.85 -11.75 3.09
CA GLY A 41 10.13 -10.35 3.33
C GLY A 41 9.27 -9.44 2.47
N TRP A 42 9.14 -8.20 2.92
CA TRP A 42 8.45 -7.15 2.18
C TRP A 42 9.39 -5.96 2.01
N GLY A 43 9.20 -5.22 0.94
CA GLY A 43 10.02 -4.05 0.63
C GLY A 43 9.18 -2.90 0.14
N VAL A 44 9.56 -1.68 0.53
CA VAL A 44 8.91 -0.43 0.15
C VAL A 44 9.96 0.62 -0.17
N LEU A 45 9.81 1.25 -1.31
CA LEU A 45 10.58 2.43 -1.68
C LEU A 45 9.62 3.61 -1.79
N LEU A 46 9.88 4.67 -1.01
CA LEU A 46 9.12 5.92 -1.08
C LEU A 46 10.01 7.02 -1.62
N ILE A 47 9.51 7.73 -2.62
CA ILE A 47 10.24 8.84 -3.24
C ILE A 47 9.34 10.07 -3.22
N SER A 48 9.86 11.17 -2.65
CA SER A 48 9.18 12.47 -2.66
C SER A 48 10.22 13.54 -3.01
N GLY A 49 10.19 14.00 -4.27
CA GLY A 49 11.21 14.91 -4.77
C GLY A 49 12.60 14.28 -4.67
N ALA A 50 13.50 14.95 -3.95
CA ALA A 50 14.86 14.45 -3.72
C ALA A 50 14.93 13.48 -2.53
N LEU A 51 13.86 13.35 -1.76
CA LEU A 51 13.84 12.46 -0.60
C LEU A 51 13.54 11.02 -1.02
N ARG A 52 14.30 10.09 -0.47
CA ARG A 52 14.17 8.67 -0.74
C ARG A 52 14.18 7.93 0.59
N LYS A 53 13.15 7.13 0.83
CA LYS A 53 13.04 6.33 2.05
C LYS A 53 12.83 4.88 1.69
N GLU A 54 13.61 4.01 2.31
CA GLU A 54 13.54 2.56 2.09
C GLU A 54 13.09 1.88 3.36
N LEU A 55 12.10 0.98 3.23
CA LEU A 55 11.58 0.19 4.34
C LEU A 55 11.59 -1.27 3.94
N TYR A 56 11.88 -2.15 4.89
CA TYR A 56 11.77 -3.57 4.67
C TYR A 56 11.59 -4.30 5.98
N GLY A 57 11.07 -5.50 5.90
CA GLY A 57 10.90 -6.36 7.06
C GLY A 57 10.74 -7.80 6.63
N GLY A 58 10.80 -8.71 7.59
CA GLY A 58 10.70 -10.13 7.30
C GLY A 58 9.92 -10.89 8.34
N GLU A 59 9.44 -12.06 7.96
CA GLU A 59 8.74 -13.01 8.83
C GLU A 59 9.31 -14.41 8.63
N LYS A 60 9.46 -15.16 9.71
CA LYS A 60 10.05 -16.50 9.67
C LYS A 60 9.20 -17.51 8.92
N LEU A 61 7.87 -17.35 9.00
CA LEU A 61 6.94 -18.25 8.33
C LEU A 61 5.79 -17.44 7.76
N THR A 62 5.77 -17.32 6.45
CA THR A 62 4.77 -16.52 5.75
C THR A 62 4.59 -17.05 4.32
N THR A 63 3.88 -16.29 3.49
CA THR A 63 3.69 -16.60 2.09
C THR A 63 3.99 -15.38 1.23
N ASN A 64 4.20 -15.58 -0.05
CA ASN A 64 4.41 -14.48 -0.98
C ASN A 64 3.23 -13.51 -0.96
N ASN A 65 2.00 -14.03 -0.99
CA ASN A 65 0.80 -13.19 -0.97
C ASN A 65 0.70 -12.33 0.29
N ARG A 66 1.04 -12.89 1.44
CA ARG A 66 1.04 -12.13 2.69
C ARG A 66 2.07 -11.00 2.66
N MET A 67 3.24 -11.28 2.10
CA MET A 67 4.30 -10.26 2.02
C MET A 67 3.95 -9.15 1.03
N GLU A 68 3.28 -9.48 -0.06
CA GLU A 68 2.77 -8.48 -1.00
C GLU A 68 1.76 -7.54 -0.33
N LEU A 69 0.84 -8.10 0.46
CA LEU A 69 -0.11 -7.29 1.23
C LEU A 69 0.59 -6.46 2.29
N GLN A 70 1.52 -7.06 3.01
CA GLN A 70 2.25 -6.39 4.09
C GLN A 70 3.02 -5.19 3.56
N ALA A 71 3.63 -5.32 2.39
CA ALA A 71 4.37 -4.21 1.77
C ALA A 71 3.46 -2.99 1.54
N VAL A 72 2.26 -3.20 1.01
CA VAL A 72 1.32 -2.10 0.76
C VAL A 72 0.85 -1.48 2.08
N ILE A 73 0.55 -2.31 3.06
CA ILE A 73 0.11 -1.85 4.39
C ILE A 73 1.21 -0.97 5.02
N GLU A 74 2.44 -1.44 5.02
CA GLU A 74 3.56 -0.70 5.59
C GLU A 74 3.81 0.61 4.85
N ALA A 75 3.66 0.61 3.53
CA ALA A 75 3.81 1.81 2.71
C ALA A 75 2.79 2.88 3.11
N LEU A 76 1.52 2.50 3.22
CA LEU A 76 0.46 3.45 3.56
C LEU A 76 0.59 3.95 5.00
N GLN A 77 0.99 3.08 5.92
CA GLN A 77 1.21 3.47 7.32
C GLN A 77 2.39 4.41 7.49
N ALA A 78 3.34 4.40 6.58
CA ALA A 78 4.51 5.26 6.65
C ALA A 78 4.20 6.72 6.32
N LEU A 79 3.08 6.99 5.68
CA LEU A 79 2.68 8.35 5.32
C LEU A 79 2.07 9.05 6.53
N LYS A 80 2.68 10.16 6.96
CA LYS A 80 2.31 10.86 8.20
C LYS A 80 1.40 12.06 7.99
N LYS A 81 1.24 12.50 6.76
CA LYS A 81 0.37 13.62 6.40
C LYS A 81 -0.29 13.34 5.05
N PRO A 82 -1.39 14.03 4.72
CA PRO A 82 -2.05 13.80 3.43
C PRO A 82 -1.09 13.99 2.26
N CYS A 83 -1.09 13.02 1.36
CA CYS A 83 -0.21 12.98 0.20
C CYS A 83 -0.99 12.64 -1.06
N SER A 84 -0.45 13.02 -2.20
CA SER A 84 -0.86 12.54 -3.50
C SER A 84 0.06 11.38 -3.86
N VAL A 85 -0.48 10.17 -3.96
CA VAL A 85 0.33 8.94 -4.01
C VAL A 85 0.16 8.22 -5.33
N ASP A 86 1.30 7.92 -5.97
CA ASP A 86 1.37 6.96 -7.07
C ASP A 86 1.99 5.68 -6.52
N LEU A 87 1.20 4.62 -6.44
CA LEU A 87 1.64 3.35 -5.85
C LEU A 87 1.80 2.31 -6.94
N HIS A 88 3.04 1.85 -7.12
CA HIS A 88 3.42 0.89 -8.15
C HIS A 88 3.64 -0.48 -7.54
N LEU A 89 2.97 -1.49 -8.07
CA LEU A 89 3.10 -2.87 -7.59
C LEU A 89 2.77 -3.82 -8.74
N ASP A 90 3.28 -5.04 -8.65
CA ASP A 90 3.08 -6.05 -9.67
C ASP A 90 2.22 -7.23 -9.22
N SER A 91 1.85 -7.28 -7.95
CA SER A 91 1.08 -8.40 -7.41
C SER A 91 -0.32 -8.48 -8.02
N GLU A 92 -0.59 -9.51 -8.80
CA GLU A 92 -1.93 -9.78 -9.30
C GLU A 92 -2.90 -10.11 -8.17
N TYR A 93 -2.40 -10.77 -7.13
CA TYR A 93 -3.20 -11.12 -5.97
C TYR A 93 -3.75 -9.85 -5.29
N VAL A 94 -2.89 -8.85 -5.06
CA VAL A 94 -3.32 -7.58 -4.46
C VAL A 94 -4.25 -6.84 -5.42
N ARG A 95 -3.92 -6.81 -6.71
CA ARG A 95 -4.74 -6.14 -7.71
C ARG A 95 -6.16 -6.71 -7.75
N LYS A 96 -6.27 -8.03 -7.88
CA LYS A 96 -7.58 -8.69 -7.95
C LYS A 96 -8.36 -8.51 -6.65
N GLY A 97 -7.69 -8.58 -5.52
CA GLY A 97 -8.35 -8.37 -4.24
C GLY A 97 -8.96 -6.99 -4.14
N ILE A 98 -8.20 -5.96 -4.47
CA ILE A 98 -8.69 -4.57 -4.39
C ILE A 98 -9.75 -4.28 -5.44
N THR A 99 -9.57 -4.75 -6.66
CA THR A 99 -10.47 -4.40 -7.77
C THR A 99 -11.68 -5.31 -7.91
N GLU A 100 -11.58 -6.56 -7.45
CA GLU A 100 -12.63 -7.56 -7.71
C GLU A 100 -13.19 -8.22 -6.43
N TRP A 101 -12.34 -8.57 -5.46
CA TRP A 101 -12.77 -9.46 -4.37
C TRP A 101 -13.26 -8.76 -3.10
N VAL A 102 -12.58 -7.70 -2.68
CA VAL A 102 -12.84 -7.06 -1.38
C VAL A 102 -14.28 -6.58 -1.25
N HIS A 103 -14.82 -6.03 -2.31
CA HIS A 103 -16.19 -5.53 -2.30
C HIS A 103 -17.20 -6.62 -1.94
N GLY A 104 -17.08 -7.78 -2.58
CA GLY A 104 -17.94 -8.93 -2.28
C GLY A 104 -17.69 -9.50 -0.89
N TRP A 105 -16.43 -9.57 -0.48
CA TRP A 105 -16.11 -10.05 0.88
C TRP A 105 -16.75 -9.17 1.96
N LYS A 106 -16.67 -7.86 1.81
CA LYS A 106 -17.29 -6.93 2.76
C LYS A 106 -18.80 -7.14 2.82
N ALA A 107 -19.45 -7.33 1.67
CA ALA A 107 -20.89 -7.56 1.61
C ALA A 107 -21.28 -8.87 2.29
N ARG A 108 -20.40 -9.87 2.31
CA ARG A 108 -20.64 -11.18 2.92
C ARG A 108 -20.04 -11.34 4.32
N GLY A 109 -19.66 -10.24 4.96
CA GLY A 109 -19.06 -10.28 6.29
C GLY A 109 -17.69 -10.96 6.31
N TRP A 110 -16.87 -10.69 5.29
CA TRP A 110 -15.52 -11.23 5.12
C TRP A 110 -15.50 -12.74 4.94
N ARG A 111 -16.43 -13.22 4.14
CA ARG A 111 -16.49 -14.61 3.75
C ARG A 111 -16.46 -14.76 2.24
N THR A 112 -15.97 -15.90 1.77
CA THR A 112 -15.98 -16.24 0.36
C THR A 112 -17.41 -16.56 -0.10
N ALA A 113 -17.61 -16.72 -1.41
CA ALA A 113 -18.91 -17.04 -1.96
C ALA A 113 -19.47 -18.37 -1.40
N ASP A 114 -18.60 -19.32 -1.06
CA ASP A 114 -18.96 -20.60 -0.44
C ASP A 114 -18.94 -20.56 1.09
N LYS A 115 -19.02 -19.36 1.67
CA LYS A 115 -19.18 -19.09 3.10
C LYS A 115 -17.99 -19.47 3.97
N LYS A 116 -16.81 -19.62 3.38
CA LYS A 116 -15.58 -19.89 4.13
C LYS A 116 -14.91 -18.57 4.52
N PRO A 117 -14.11 -18.55 5.61
CA PRO A 117 -13.34 -17.37 5.97
C PRO A 117 -12.41 -16.96 4.82
N VAL A 118 -12.28 -15.66 4.58
CA VAL A 118 -11.34 -15.13 3.58
C VAL A 118 -9.93 -15.43 4.02
N LYS A 119 -9.11 -15.95 3.11
CA LYS A 119 -7.70 -16.22 3.39
C LYS A 119 -6.95 -14.89 3.56
N ASN A 120 -6.05 -14.83 4.55
CA ASN A 120 -5.31 -13.61 4.90
C ASN A 120 -6.23 -12.46 5.30
N VAL A 121 -7.35 -12.78 5.92
CA VAL A 121 -8.41 -11.82 6.21
C VAL A 121 -7.93 -10.65 7.05
N GLU A 122 -7.05 -10.87 8.03
CA GLU A 122 -6.55 -9.80 8.90
C GLU A 122 -5.75 -8.75 8.10
N LEU A 123 -5.00 -9.20 7.12
CA LEU A 123 -4.24 -8.28 6.25
C LEU A 123 -5.16 -7.55 5.28
N TRP A 124 -6.14 -8.25 4.71
CA TRP A 124 -7.10 -7.62 3.82
C TRP A 124 -7.96 -6.58 4.54
N GLN A 125 -8.39 -6.89 5.77
CA GLN A 125 -9.15 -5.94 6.57
C GLN A 125 -8.31 -4.71 6.92
N GLN A 126 -7.06 -4.91 7.27
CA GLN A 126 -6.15 -3.82 7.59
C GLN A 126 -5.92 -2.92 6.37
N LEU A 127 -5.69 -3.52 5.22
CA LEU A 127 -5.51 -2.76 3.97
C LEU A 127 -6.79 -2.01 3.59
N ASP A 128 -7.94 -2.68 3.67
CA ASP A 128 -9.23 -2.04 3.37
C ASP A 128 -9.48 -0.83 4.28
N GLN A 129 -9.20 -0.96 5.57
CA GLN A 129 -9.32 0.13 6.52
C GLN A 129 -8.42 1.31 6.13
N LEU A 130 -7.17 1.04 5.82
CA LEU A 130 -6.22 2.07 5.41
C LEU A 130 -6.67 2.81 4.16
N VAL A 131 -7.20 2.09 3.18
CA VAL A 131 -7.69 2.69 1.94
C VAL A 131 -8.99 3.46 2.17
N ALA A 132 -9.93 2.89 2.92
CA ALA A 132 -11.24 3.50 3.15
C ALA A 132 -11.16 4.78 4.00
N THR A 133 -10.23 4.84 4.94
CA THR A 133 -10.06 6.01 5.82
C THR A 133 -8.91 6.91 5.39
N SER A 134 -8.34 6.66 4.22
CA SER A 134 -7.15 7.36 3.74
C SER A 134 -7.42 8.85 3.49
N PRO A 135 -6.58 9.74 4.06
CA PRO A 135 -6.62 11.15 3.68
C PRO A 135 -5.85 11.42 2.41
N HIS A 136 -5.27 10.38 1.81
CA HIS A 136 -4.42 10.51 0.63
C HIS A 136 -5.22 10.34 -0.65
N GLN A 137 -4.75 10.95 -1.73
CA GLN A 137 -5.22 10.63 -3.07
C GLN A 137 -4.37 9.48 -3.59
N LEU A 138 -4.97 8.30 -3.71
CA LEU A 138 -4.25 7.08 -4.11
C LEU A 138 -4.49 6.80 -5.58
N ARG A 139 -3.41 6.59 -6.32
CA ARG A 139 -3.44 6.11 -7.70
C ARG A 139 -2.66 4.82 -7.77
N TRP A 140 -3.33 3.76 -8.20
CA TRP A 140 -2.75 2.43 -8.29
C TRP A 140 -2.19 2.19 -9.69
N HIS A 141 -0.93 1.81 -9.76
CA HIS A 141 -0.24 1.49 -10.99
C HIS A 141 0.17 0.02 -10.98
N TRP A 142 -0.55 -0.78 -11.75
CA TRP A 142 -0.31 -2.22 -11.83
C TRP A 142 0.74 -2.47 -12.92
N VAL A 143 1.92 -2.92 -12.50
CA VAL A 143 3.05 -3.13 -13.39
C VAL A 143 3.15 -4.61 -13.74
N LYS A 144 3.34 -4.90 -15.02
CA LYS A 144 3.58 -6.27 -15.50
C LYS A 144 5.05 -6.43 -15.79
N GLY A 145 5.68 -7.40 -15.11
CA GLY A 145 7.09 -7.67 -15.31
C GLY A 145 7.95 -6.48 -14.93
N HIS A 146 8.96 -6.69 -14.15
CA HIS A 146 9.73 -5.58 -13.62
C HIS A 146 11.11 -5.42 -14.23
N ALA A 147 11.44 -6.21 -15.19
CA ALA A 147 12.75 -6.15 -15.78
C ALA A 147 13.01 -4.74 -16.32
N GLY A 148 14.01 -4.08 -15.75
CA GLY A 148 14.42 -2.75 -16.18
C GLY A 148 13.74 -1.57 -15.50
N ASP A 149 12.78 -1.78 -14.59
CA ASP A 149 12.19 -0.69 -13.83
C ASP A 149 12.98 -0.50 -12.52
N PRO A 150 13.72 0.63 -12.36
CA PRO A 150 14.57 0.81 -11.18
C PRO A 150 13.80 0.81 -9.86
N GLY A 151 12.57 1.35 -9.86
CA GLY A 151 11.75 1.39 -8.64
C GLY A 151 11.31 0.00 -8.21
N ASN A 152 10.81 -0.79 -9.15
CA ASN A 152 10.40 -2.17 -8.88
C ASN A 152 11.59 -3.03 -8.46
N GLU A 153 12.74 -2.85 -9.13
CA GLU A 153 13.96 -3.58 -8.76
C GLU A 153 14.44 -3.22 -7.35
N ALA A 154 14.31 -1.95 -6.97
CA ALA A 154 14.67 -1.51 -5.62
C ALA A 154 13.74 -2.14 -4.57
N ALA A 155 12.44 -2.17 -4.83
CA ALA A 155 11.48 -2.81 -3.91
C ALA A 155 11.75 -4.31 -3.80
N ASP A 156 12.07 -4.97 -4.92
CA ASP A 156 12.45 -6.38 -4.93
C ASP A 156 13.69 -6.63 -4.07
N ALA A 157 14.71 -5.81 -4.23
CA ALA A 157 15.93 -5.92 -3.44
C ALA A 157 15.64 -5.74 -1.94
N LEU A 158 14.76 -4.82 -1.59
CA LEU A 158 14.35 -4.59 -0.20
C LEU A 158 13.56 -5.78 0.35
N ALA A 159 12.67 -6.36 -0.44
CA ALA A 159 11.94 -7.56 -0.04
C ALA A 159 12.91 -8.71 0.24
N ASN A 160 13.95 -8.87 -0.58
CA ASN A 160 14.96 -9.88 -0.37
C ASN A 160 15.81 -9.61 0.87
N LYS A 161 16.06 -8.34 1.21
CA LYS A 161 16.68 -7.99 2.50
C LYS A 161 15.81 -8.43 3.66
N GLY A 162 14.49 -8.29 3.51
CA GLY A 162 13.54 -8.79 4.51
C GLY A 162 13.64 -10.29 4.68
N VAL A 163 13.77 -11.04 3.59
CA VAL A 163 13.96 -12.49 3.64
C VAL A 163 15.24 -12.83 4.40
N GLU A 164 16.34 -12.14 4.10
CA GLU A 164 17.61 -12.36 4.80
C GLU A 164 17.49 -12.07 6.29
N LEU A 165 16.78 -11.00 6.64
CA LEU A 165 16.51 -10.66 8.03
C LEU A 165 15.75 -11.78 8.74
N ALA A 166 14.74 -12.36 8.09
CA ALA A 166 13.99 -13.48 8.63
C ALA A 166 14.87 -14.73 8.82
N LEU A 167 15.74 -14.99 7.84
CA LEU A 167 16.66 -16.13 7.91
C LEU A 167 17.69 -15.98 9.03
N SER A 168 18.21 -14.76 9.24
CA SER A 168 19.21 -14.52 10.28
C SER A 168 18.65 -14.61 11.69
N ALA A 169 17.32 -14.53 11.84
CA ALA A 169 16.65 -14.64 13.14
C ALA A 169 16.27 -16.08 13.50
N LEU A 170 16.57 -17.04 12.64
CA LEU A 170 16.25 -18.46 12.89
C LEU A 170 17.24 -19.14 13.84
#